data_534fed8bfb29916c6f0b952121f29795
#
_entry.id   534fed8bfb29916c6f0b952121f29795
#
_cell.length_a   1.000
_cell.length_b   1.000
_cell.length_c   1.000
_cell.angle_alpha   90.00
_cell.angle_beta   90.00
_cell.angle_gamma   90.00
#
_symmetry.space_group_name_H-M   'P 1'
#
loop_
_entity.id
_entity.type
_entity.pdbx_description
1 polymer ?
#
loop_
_entity_poly.entity_id
_entity_poly.type
_entity_poly.pdbx_seq_one_letter_code
_entity_poly.pdbx_strand_id
1 'polypeptide(L)'
;LVTLKPTLFCSGRQHANELQKYCEKVSYYRRNTGFTQFLSCKPYIVNTRISEALIKNLAQDNFPVLFEGLHTTGILLRNKLPEKFKMLRAHNIEHEYYSGLAKSHGSLLRKFYFFSEALKLQNFEKILETTDSILAISDNDHRYFKKYYPGKNISQIPPFHMHQKVSCMPGKGDYILFHGNLSVFENLYAFHFLLKNVLSNIKIKCIIAGKDPSAKLADKIKPFAHITLIANPDEK
;
A
#
# COMPACT_ATOMS: atom_id res chain seq x y z
N LEU A 1 4.91 -8.71 30.64
CA LEU A 1 4.82 -7.99 29.36
C LEU A 1 3.61 -7.08 29.43
N VAL A 2 3.81 -5.78 29.56
CA VAL A 2 2.72 -4.80 29.45
C VAL A 2 2.45 -4.60 27.97
N THR A 3 1.32 -5.09 27.48
CA THR A 3 0.91 -4.88 26.09
C THR A 3 0.25 -3.52 25.99
N LEU A 4 1.00 -2.51 25.55
CA LEU A 4 0.44 -1.19 25.26
C LEU A 4 -0.37 -1.27 23.96
N LYS A 5 -1.67 -0.99 24.03
CA LYS A 5 -2.51 -0.86 22.84
C LYS A 5 -2.31 0.53 22.21
N PRO A 6 -2.05 0.64 20.90
CA PRO A 6 -1.86 1.92 20.26
C PRO A 6 -3.17 2.70 20.11
N THR A 7 -3.08 4.02 20.07
CA THR A 7 -4.15 4.86 19.54
C THR A 7 -3.98 5.00 18.03
N LEU A 8 -5.00 4.66 17.26
CA LEU A 8 -4.96 4.69 15.81
C LEU A 8 -5.68 5.92 15.26
N PHE A 9 -5.03 6.62 14.34
CA PHE A 9 -5.56 7.78 13.63
C PHE A 9 -5.70 7.45 12.14
N CYS A 10 -6.94 7.25 11.69
CA CYS A 10 -7.25 6.80 10.34
C CYS A 10 -7.80 7.93 9.47
N SER A 11 -7.34 8.01 8.22
CA SER A 11 -7.98 8.80 7.19
C SER A 11 -8.47 7.91 6.07
N GLY A 12 -9.79 7.84 5.85
CA GLY A 12 -10.37 7.00 4.82
C GLY A 12 -11.59 6.21 5.26
N ARG A 13 -11.69 4.94 4.83
CA ARG A 13 -12.83 4.06 5.15
C ARG A 13 -12.84 3.68 6.62
N GLN A 14 -14.04 3.60 7.19
CA GLN A 14 -14.25 3.20 8.58
C GLN A 14 -14.30 1.68 8.69
N HIS A 15 -13.41 1.10 9.50
CA HIS A 15 -13.37 -0.31 9.88
C HIS A 15 -13.32 -0.44 11.42
N ALA A 16 -14.18 0.33 12.11
CA ALA A 16 -14.11 0.53 13.55
C ALA A 16 -14.14 -0.77 14.36
N ASN A 17 -15.02 -1.71 14.01
CA ASN A 17 -15.25 -2.91 14.81
C ASN A 17 -14.06 -3.87 14.82
N GLU A 18 -13.29 -3.94 13.74
CA GLU A 18 -12.12 -4.81 13.65
C GLU A 18 -10.91 -4.19 14.35
N LEU A 19 -10.68 -2.90 14.14
CA LEU A 19 -9.51 -2.20 14.67
C LEU A 19 -9.57 -2.00 16.19
N GLN A 20 -10.77 -1.86 16.77
CA GLN A 20 -10.95 -1.73 18.22
C GLN A 20 -10.45 -2.93 19.02
N LYS A 21 -10.34 -4.12 18.42
CA LYS A 21 -9.78 -5.30 19.07
C LYS A 21 -8.28 -5.13 19.40
N TYR A 22 -7.58 -4.35 18.58
CA TYR A 22 -6.11 -4.19 18.63
C TYR A 22 -5.67 -2.82 19.13
N CYS A 23 -6.57 -1.83 19.10
CA CYS A 23 -6.28 -0.46 19.49
C CYS A 23 -7.06 -0.06 20.72
N GLU A 24 -6.49 0.79 21.55
CA GLU A 24 -7.20 1.40 22.67
C GLU A 24 -8.26 2.40 22.19
N LYS A 25 -7.89 3.20 21.20
CA LYS A 25 -8.76 4.20 20.59
C LYS A 25 -8.53 4.27 19.08
N VAL A 26 -9.61 4.42 18.33
CA VAL A 26 -9.56 4.66 16.87
C VAL A 26 -10.27 5.96 16.55
N SER A 27 -9.56 6.90 15.93
CA SER A 27 -10.08 8.20 15.50
C SER A 27 -10.09 8.31 13.98
N TYR A 28 -11.22 8.71 13.39
CA TYR A 28 -11.37 8.83 11.95
C TYR A 28 -11.40 10.29 11.51
N TYR A 29 -10.66 10.58 10.45
CA TYR A 29 -10.59 11.92 9.85
C TYR A 29 -11.01 11.86 8.39
N ARG A 30 -11.88 12.79 7.99
CA ARG A 30 -12.32 12.90 6.61
C ARG A 30 -11.17 13.42 5.74
N ARG A 31 -10.94 12.75 4.60
CA ARG A 31 -10.00 13.25 3.59
C ARG A 31 -10.61 14.44 2.84
N ASN A 32 -9.78 15.44 2.58
CA ASN A 32 -10.15 16.55 1.71
C ASN A 32 -9.85 16.18 0.25
N THR A 33 -10.82 15.63 -0.47
CA THR A 33 -10.67 15.15 -1.85
C THR A 33 -11.12 16.17 -2.91
N GLY A 34 -11.23 17.44 -2.55
CA GLY A 34 -11.64 18.50 -3.46
C GLY A 34 -10.70 18.68 -4.65
N PHE A 35 -11.21 19.23 -5.75
CA PHE A 35 -10.46 19.43 -7.00
C PHE A 35 -9.20 20.29 -6.81
N THR A 36 -9.22 21.26 -5.93
CA THR A 36 -8.08 22.13 -5.60
C THR A 36 -6.85 21.35 -5.12
N GLN A 37 -7.05 20.15 -4.55
CA GLN A 37 -5.95 19.30 -4.10
C GLN A 37 -5.09 18.76 -5.26
N PHE A 38 -5.66 18.61 -6.45
CA PHE A 38 -4.92 18.21 -7.65
C PHE A 38 -3.99 19.30 -8.16
N LEU A 39 -4.36 20.56 -8.01
CA LEU A 39 -3.60 21.72 -8.45
C LEU A 39 -2.43 22.06 -7.51
N SER A 40 -2.35 21.39 -6.37
CA SER A 40 -1.27 21.59 -5.40
C SER A 40 0.07 21.06 -5.92
N CYS A 41 1.16 21.74 -5.56
CA CYS A 41 2.53 21.22 -5.74
C CYS A 41 2.84 20.02 -4.84
N LYS A 42 1.99 19.73 -3.84
CA LYS A 42 2.10 18.55 -2.97
C LYS A 42 1.47 17.34 -3.65
N PRO A 43 1.97 16.12 -3.40
CA PRO A 43 1.32 14.92 -3.91
C PRO A 43 -0.13 14.83 -3.45
N TYR A 44 -1.04 14.48 -4.36
CA TYR A 44 -2.47 14.40 -4.04
C TYR A 44 -2.75 13.44 -2.88
N ILE A 45 -2.09 12.28 -2.89
CA ILE A 45 -2.27 11.27 -1.84
C ILE A 45 -1.86 11.79 -0.45
N VAL A 46 -0.89 12.68 -0.37
CA VAL A 46 -0.42 13.34 0.86
C VAL A 46 -1.37 14.48 1.23
N ASN A 47 -1.61 15.38 0.29
CA ASN A 47 -2.31 16.64 0.54
C ASN A 47 -3.75 16.41 1.03
N THR A 48 -4.43 15.39 0.50
CA THR A 48 -5.79 15.02 0.91
C THR A 48 -5.91 14.49 2.34
N ARG A 49 -4.80 14.16 3.01
CA ARG A 49 -4.76 13.59 4.37
C ARG A 49 -4.33 14.56 5.45
N ILE A 50 -3.92 15.78 5.09
CA ILE A 50 -3.56 16.82 6.05
C ILE A 50 -4.84 17.30 6.74
N SER A 51 -4.89 17.19 8.07
CA SER A 51 -6.03 17.59 8.90
C SER A 51 -5.55 18.32 10.14
N GLU A 52 -6.05 19.53 10.38
CA GLU A 52 -5.72 20.28 11.58
C GLU A 52 -6.26 19.60 12.85
N ALA A 53 -7.42 18.94 12.75
CA ALA A 53 -7.97 18.15 13.86
C ALA A 53 -7.06 16.96 14.22
N LEU A 54 -6.48 16.28 13.22
CA LEU A 54 -5.50 15.22 13.45
C LEU A 54 -4.25 15.78 14.16
N ILE A 55 -3.70 16.89 13.67
CA ILE A 55 -2.53 17.54 14.27
C ILE A 55 -2.82 17.92 15.73
N LYS A 56 -3.97 18.52 15.99
CA LYS A 56 -4.39 18.91 17.35
C LYS A 56 -4.50 17.71 18.29
N ASN A 57 -5.05 16.59 17.80
CA ASN A 57 -5.17 15.40 18.62
C ASN A 57 -3.81 14.73 18.88
N LEU A 58 -2.93 14.68 17.89
CA LEU A 58 -1.57 14.18 18.06
C LEU A 58 -0.72 15.05 19.01
N ALA A 59 -1.02 16.33 19.12
CA ALA A 59 -0.30 17.24 20.02
C ALA A 59 -0.74 17.15 21.51
N GLN A 60 -1.75 16.32 21.84
CA GLN A 60 -2.28 16.20 23.21
C GLN A 60 -1.39 15.40 24.17
N ASP A 61 -0.47 14.61 23.64
CA ASP A 61 0.45 13.78 24.43
C ASP A 61 1.87 13.82 23.83
N ASN A 62 2.81 13.09 24.41
CA ASN A 62 4.19 12.98 23.93
C ASN A 62 4.56 11.55 23.48
N PHE A 63 3.57 10.71 23.20
CA PHE A 63 3.85 9.37 22.69
C PHE A 63 4.51 9.39 21.31
N PRO A 64 5.38 8.42 21.00
CA PRO A 64 5.93 8.24 19.66
C PRO A 64 4.84 8.10 18.60
N VAL A 65 5.12 8.59 17.40
CA VAL A 65 4.18 8.49 16.27
C VAL A 65 4.78 7.60 15.19
N LEU A 66 4.05 6.56 14.83
CA LEU A 66 4.35 5.71 13.68
C LEU A 66 3.48 6.13 12.49
N PHE A 67 4.12 6.60 11.43
CA PHE A 67 3.49 6.93 10.16
C PHE A 67 3.46 5.70 9.26
N GLU A 68 2.27 5.23 8.92
CA GLU A 68 2.06 4.11 8.00
C GLU A 68 2.02 4.59 6.55
N GLY A 69 3.19 4.60 5.91
CA GLY A 69 3.42 5.07 4.55
C GLY A 69 3.70 6.57 4.43
N LEU A 70 4.48 6.95 3.44
CA LEU A 70 4.89 8.32 3.15
C LEU A 70 3.68 9.28 3.04
N HIS A 71 2.56 8.80 2.52
CA HIS A 71 1.34 9.58 2.34
C HIS A 71 0.69 10.08 3.65
N THR A 72 1.08 9.55 4.81
CA THR A 72 0.58 10.00 6.11
C THR A 72 1.43 11.10 6.74
N THR A 73 2.65 11.31 6.24
CA THR A 73 3.61 12.27 6.82
C THR A 73 3.33 13.74 6.48
N GLY A 74 2.29 14.02 5.68
CA GLY A 74 1.96 15.39 5.26
C GLY A 74 1.77 16.39 6.41
N ILE A 75 1.36 15.93 7.58
CA ILE A 75 1.21 16.75 8.78
C ILE A 75 2.55 17.29 9.31
N LEU A 76 3.67 16.63 9.01
CA LEU A 76 5.01 17.09 9.43
C LEU A 76 5.40 18.41 8.75
N LEU A 77 4.81 18.76 7.61
CA LEU A 77 4.99 20.08 6.98
C LEU A 77 4.55 21.25 7.85
N ARG A 78 3.74 21.00 8.87
CA ARG A 78 3.25 22.03 9.80
C ARG A 78 4.20 22.29 10.96
N ASN A 79 5.21 21.46 11.16
CA ASN A 79 6.18 21.52 12.26
C ASN A 79 5.53 21.71 13.66
N LYS A 80 4.38 21.05 13.89
CA LYS A 80 3.63 21.14 15.16
C LYS A 80 3.87 19.96 16.11
N LEU A 81 4.80 19.07 15.78
CA LEU A 81 5.13 17.86 16.55
C LEU A 81 6.67 17.75 16.80
N PRO A 82 7.37 18.82 17.24
CA PRO A 82 8.83 18.79 17.33
C PRO A 82 9.36 17.80 18.36
N GLU A 83 8.68 17.68 19.51
CA GLU A 83 9.14 16.89 20.67
C GLU A 83 8.84 15.38 20.55
N LYS A 84 8.08 14.97 19.54
CA LYS A 84 7.71 13.56 19.38
C LYS A 84 8.76 12.76 18.63
N PHE A 85 9.00 11.53 19.07
CA PHE A 85 9.75 10.56 18.28
C PHE A 85 8.88 10.09 17.11
N LYS A 86 9.37 10.29 15.90
CA LYS A 86 8.65 10.08 14.63
C LYS A 86 9.27 8.95 13.84
N MET A 87 8.50 7.89 13.62
CA MET A 87 8.89 6.76 12.80
C MET A 87 8.05 6.70 11.53
N LEU A 88 8.65 6.42 10.41
CA LEU A 88 7.95 6.06 9.18
C LEU A 88 8.09 4.56 8.93
N ARG A 89 7.00 3.84 8.71
CA ARG A 89 7.01 2.54 8.06
C ARG A 89 6.73 2.73 6.57
N ALA A 90 7.77 2.59 5.77
CA ALA A 90 7.67 2.76 4.32
C ALA A 90 7.13 1.47 3.68
N HIS A 91 6.01 1.58 2.97
CA HIS A 91 5.39 0.45 2.28
C HIS A 91 6.00 0.24 0.88
N ASN A 92 6.50 1.31 0.29
CA ASN A 92 7.17 1.34 -1.01
C ASN A 92 8.09 2.57 -1.07
N ILE A 93 8.95 2.61 -2.05
CA ILE A 93 9.53 3.86 -2.55
C ILE A 93 8.46 4.50 -3.43
N GLU A 94 7.65 5.40 -2.85
CA GLU A 94 6.38 5.86 -3.45
C GLU A 94 6.55 6.47 -4.85
N HIS A 95 7.60 7.25 -5.09
CA HIS A 95 7.82 7.85 -6.40
C HIS A 95 8.19 6.81 -7.47
N GLU A 96 8.90 5.74 -7.11
CA GLU A 96 9.20 4.63 -8.02
C GLU A 96 7.93 3.83 -8.35
N TYR A 97 7.09 3.57 -7.33
CA TYR A 97 5.80 2.91 -7.52
C TYR A 97 4.91 3.69 -8.49
N TYR A 98 4.76 5.01 -8.31
CA TYR A 98 3.97 5.85 -9.22
C TYR A 98 4.59 5.96 -10.62
N SER A 99 5.91 5.95 -10.73
CA SER A 99 6.62 5.87 -12.02
C SER A 99 6.32 4.54 -12.74
N GLY A 100 6.26 3.44 -12.01
CA GLY A 100 5.84 2.14 -12.51
C GLY A 100 4.40 2.16 -13.06
N LEU A 101 3.46 2.76 -12.32
CA LEU A 101 2.08 2.96 -12.76
C LEU A 101 2.00 3.81 -14.05
N ALA A 102 2.78 4.88 -14.13
CA ALA A 102 2.84 5.72 -15.33
C ALA A 102 3.30 4.94 -16.58
N LYS A 103 4.29 4.04 -16.43
CA LYS A 103 4.79 3.21 -17.53
C LYS A 103 3.79 2.15 -17.97
N SER A 104 3.11 1.51 -17.04
CA SER A 104 2.25 0.35 -17.30
C SER A 104 0.80 0.69 -17.69
N HIS A 105 0.33 1.91 -17.41
CA HIS A 105 -1.08 2.27 -17.65
C HIS A 105 -1.38 2.48 -19.15
N GLY A 106 -2.56 2.03 -19.63
CA GLY A 106 -2.96 2.15 -21.03
C GLY A 106 -3.40 3.55 -21.45
N SER A 107 -3.94 4.38 -20.55
CA SER A 107 -4.46 5.73 -20.85
C SER A 107 -3.39 6.80 -20.74
N LEU A 108 -3.21 7.63 -21.76
CA LEU A 108 -2.24 8.73 -21.78
C LEU A 108 -2.49 9.75 -20.66
N LEU A 109 -3.75 10.11 -20.40
CA LEU A 109 -4.10 11.03 -19.31
C LEU A 109 -3.68 10.50 -17.94
N ARG A 110 -3.90 9.20 -17.70
CA ARG A 110 -3.47 8.57 -16.45
C ARG A 110 -1.96 8.41 -16.36
N LYS A 111 -1.27 8.14 -17.47
CA LYS A 111 0.21 8.15 -17.52
C LYS A 111 0.75 9.49 -17.08
N PHE A 112 0.23 10.58 -17.65
CA PHE A 112 0.64 11.93 -17.29
C PHE A 112 0.36 12.25 -15.83
N TYR A 113 -0.83 11.87 -15.32
CA TYR A 113 -1.16 12.03 -13.91
C TYR A 113 -0.17 11.29 -13.00
N PHE A 114 0.06 10.00 -13.23
CA PHE A 114 0.99 9.22 -12.41
C PHE A 114 2.41 9.72 -12.49
N PHE A 115 2.86 10.17 -13.66
CA PHE A 115 4.18 10.76 -13.83
C PHE A 115 4.32 12.05 -13.04
N SER A 116 3.34 12.95 -13.11
CA SER A 116 3.36 14.20 -12.36
C SER A 116 3.34 13.96 -10.84
N GLU A 117 2.53 13.00 -10.37
CA GLU A 117 2.50 12.61 -8.95
C GLU A 117 3.81 11.95 -8.51
N ALA A 118 4.46 11.15 -9.37
CA ALA A 118 5.78 10.58 -9.08
C ALA A 118 6.83 11.67 -8.81
N LEU A 119 6.88 12.73 -9.64
CA LEU A 119 7.78 13.87 -9.44
C LEU A 119 7.46 14.62 -8.13
N LYS A 120 6.18 14.85 -7.84
CA LYS A 120 5.77 15.47 -6.57
C LYS A 120 6.16 14.61 -5.37
N LEU A 121 6.00 13.28 -5.45
CA LEU A 121 6.37 12.34 -4.38
C LEU A 121 7.88 12.31 -4.17
N GLN A 122 8.68 12.32 -5.23
CA GLN A 122 10.13 12.38 -5.14
C GLN A 122 10.60 13.65 -4.41
N ASN A 123 10.03 14.81 -4.76
CA ASN A 123 10.33 16.05 -4.06
C ASN A 123 9.84 16.04 -2.61
N PHE A 124 8.67 15.44 -2.36
CA PHE A 124 8.07 15.36 -1.03
C PHE A 124 8.82 14.40 -0.10
N GLU A 125 9.48 13.39 -0.63
CA GLU A 125 10.22 12.39 0.15
C GLU A 125 11.26 13.02 1.07
N LYS A 126 11.77 14.22 0.77
CA LYS A 126 12.63 15.00 1.65
C LYS A 126 12.06 15.25 3.04
N ILE A 127 10.73 15.12 3.21
CA ILE A 127 10.08 15.19 4.52
C ILE A 127 10.63 14.14 5.51
N LEU A 128 11.21 13.05 5.01
CA LEU A 128 11.83 12.00 5.81
C LEU A 128 13.02 12.49 6.62
N GLU A 129 13.64 13.61 6.23
CA GLU A 129 14.64 14.31 7.04
C GLU A 129 14.10 14.71 8.43
N THR A 130 12.78 14.91 8.55
CA THR A 130 12.12 15.28 9.81
C THR A 130 11.71 14.10 10.68
N THR A 131 11.89 12.86 10.20
CA THR A 131 11.63 11.64 11.00
C THR A 131 12.89 11.18 11.73
N ASP A 132 12.73 10.46 12.82
CA ASP A 132 13.83 9.93 13.61
C ASP A 132 14.27 8.54 13.14
N SER A 133 13.34 7.77 12.54
CA SER A 133 13.62 6.42 12.06
C SER A 133 12.75 6.07 10.85
N ILE A 134 13.30 5.19 9.98
CA ILE A 134 12.59 4.64 8.82
C ILE A 134 12.60 3.11 8.91
N LEU A 135 11.42 2.51 8.80
CA LEU A 135 11.19 1.07 8.82
C LEU A 135 10.85 0.61 7.41
N ALA A 136 11.77 -0.04 6.73
CA ALA A 136 11.57 -0.56 5.37
C ALA A 136 10.95 -1.96 5.41
N ILE A 137 10.07 -2.29 4.47
CA ILE A 137 9.41 -3.60 4.43
C ILE A 137 10.16 -4.64 3.59
N SER A 138 11.10 -4.22 2.75
CA SER A 138 11.89 -5.09 1.88
C SER A 138 13.37 -4.74 1.91
N ASP A 139 14.22 -5.68 1.47
CA ASP A 139 15.66 -5.47 1.30
C ASP A 139 15.98 -4.34 0.31
N ASN A 140 15.20 -4.23 -0.76
CA ASN A 140 15.40 -3.17 -1.76
C ASN A 140 15.13 -1.80 -1.17
N ASP A 141 14.00 -1.64 -0.47
CA ASP A 141 13.64 -0.38 0.17
C ASP A 141 14.65 -0.02 1.27
N HIS A 142 15.10 -1.01 2.07
CA HIS A 142 16.12 -0.81 3.09
C HIS A 142 17.43 -0.28 2.48
N ARG A 143 17.92 -0.89 1.38
CA ARG A 143 19.12 -0.41 0.67
C ARG A 143 18.94 0.99 0.11
N TYR A 144 17.75 1.28 -0.46
CA TYR A 144 17.41 2.59 -0.96
C TYR A 144 17.49 3.65 0.14
N PHE A 145 16.76 3.46 1.25
CA PHE A 145 16.74 4.45 2.33
C PHE A 145 18.11 4.61 2.99
N LYS A 146 18.87 3.54 3.17
CA LYS A 146 20.28 3.64 3.66
C LYS A 146 21.16 4.50 2.75
N LYS A 147 20.99 4.37 1.45
CA LYS A 147 21.77 5.13 0.47
C LYS A 147 21.42 6.62 0.50
N TYR A 148 20.14 6.96 0.55
CA TYR A 148 19.68 8.34 0.42
C TYR A 148 19.50 9.07 1.76
N TYR A 149 19.43 8.35 2.87
CA TYR A 149 19.28 8.89 4.23
C TYR A 149 20.31 8.28 5.20
N PRO A 150 21.64 8.41 4.91
CA PRO A 150 22.68 7.69 5.67
C PRO A 150 22.75 8.11 7.15
N GLY A 151 22.26 9.30 7.51
CA GLY A 151 22.22 9.80 8.89
C GLY A 151 21.01 9.31 9.70
N LYS A 152 20.10 8.52 9.12
CA LYS A 152 18.89 8.03 9.78
C LYS A 152 19.06 6.62 10.34
N ASN A 153 18.31 6.33 11.41
CA ASN A 153 18.14 4.94 11.86
C ASN A 153 17.18 4.22 10.93
N ILE A 154 17.70 3.28 10.14
CA ILE A 154 16.93 2.53 9.15
C ILE A 154 16.97 1.06 9.52
N SER A 155 15.80 0.48 9.73
CA SER A 155 15.61 -0.93 10.06
C SER A 155 14.69 -1.60 9.03
N GLN A 156 14.90 -2.89 8.83
CA GLN A 156 14.00 -3.69 7.99
C GLN A 156 12.99 -4.40 8.89
N ILE A 157 11.70 -4.17 8.61
CA ILE A 157 10.58 -4.85 9.28
C ILE A 157 9.61 -5.35 8.20
N PRO A 158 9.69 -6.63 7.85
CA PRO A 158 8.82 -7.18 6.81
C PRO A 158 7.34 -7.16 7.23
N PRO A 159 6.40 -7.30 6.28
CA PRO A 159 4.99 -7.45 6.59
C PRO A 159 4.74 -8.70 7.45
N PHE A 160 3.82 -8.57 8.40
CA PHE A 160 3.40 -9.67 9.25
C PHE A 160 2.16 -10.36 8.67
N HIS A 161 1.99 -11.64 8.97
CA HIS A 161 0.80 -12.42 8.68
C HIS A 161 0.43 -13.29 9.90
N MET A 162 -0.81 -13.76 9.94
CA MET A 162 -1.33 -14.52 11.08
C MET A 162 -0.87 -15.99 11.12
N HIS A 163 -0.34 -16.52 10.01
CA HIS A 163 0.06 -17.91 9.93
C HIS A 163 1.38 -18.16 10.66
N GLN A 164 1.36 -19.02 11.66
CA GLN A 164 2.52 -19.36 12.47
C GLN A 164 3.26 -20.61 11.96
N LYS A 165 2.66 -21.37 11.05
CA LYS A 165 3.18 -22.61 10.51
C LYS A 165 3.02 -22.66 8.99
N VAL A 166 4.01 -23.22 8.30
CA VAL A 166 3.87 -23.61 6.91
C VAL A 166 3.09 -24.91 6.86
N SER A 167 1.91 -24.91 6.25
CA SER A 167 1.03 -26.05 6.12
C SER A 167 0.91 -26.59 4.68
N CYS A 168 1.70 -26.06 3.75
CA CYS A 168 1.72 -26.57 2.39
C CYS A 168 2.34 -27.98 2.34
N MET A 169 1.75 -28.87 1.56
CA MET A 169 2.33 -30.17 1.29
C MET A 169 3.50 -30.04 0.30
N PRO A 170 4.65 -30.68 0.57
CA PRO A 170 5.74 -30.71 -0.40
C PRO A 170 5.33 -31.54 -1.61
N GLY A 171 5.85 -31.20 -2.78
CA GLY A 171 5.63 -31.95 -4.00
C GLY A 171 5.02 -31.14 -5.14
N LYS A 172 4.52 -31.85 -6.15
CA LYS A 172 3.90 -31.28 -7.35
C LYS A 172 2.38 -31.33 -7.21
N GLY A 173 1.73 -30.19 -7.38
CA GLY A 173 0.27 -30.10 -7.38
C GLY A 173 -0.35 -30.44 -8.74
N ASP A 174 -1.68 -30.63 -8.75
CA ASP A 174 -2.45 -30.99 -9.93
C ASP A 174 -2.94 -29.79 -10.74
N TYR A 175 -2.69 -28.58 -10.25
CA TYR A 175 -3.12 -27.33 -10.88
C TYR A 175 -2.14 -26.20 -10.62
N ILE A 176 -2.22 -25.17 -11.46
CA ILE A 176 -1.55 -23.87 -11.28
C ILE A 176 -2.55 -22.91 -10.64
N LEU A 177 -2.15 -22.29 -9.52
CA LEU A 177 -2.96 -21.24 -8.87
C LEU A 177 -2.38 -19.86 -9.14
N PHE A 178 -3.24 -18.95 -9.61
CA PHE A 178 -3.01 -17.51 -9.55
C PHE A 178 -4.04 -16.90 -8.61
N HIS A 179 -3.59 -16.17 -7.58
CA HIS A 179 -4.51 -15.53 -6.65
C HIS A 179 -4.15 -14.07 -6.41
N GLY A 180 -5.16 -13.25 -6.06
CA GLY A 180 -4.97 -11.85 -5.71
C GLY A 180 -6.26 -11.04 -5.76
N ASN A 181 -6.18 -9.76 -5.39
CA ASN A 181 -7.29 -8.83 -5.59
C ASN A 181 -7.36 -8.46 -7.07
N LEU A 182 -8.38 -8.98 -7.79
CA LEU A 182 -8.56 -8.83 -9.24
C LEU A 182 -9.21 -7.48 -9.62
N SER A 183 -9.49 -6.59 -8.67
CA SER A 183 -9.85 -5.20 -8.92
C SER A 183 -8.63 -4.27 -8.97
N VAL A 184 -7.47 -4.73 -8.52
CA VAL A 184 -6.21 -3.96 -8.49
C VAL A 184 -5.50 -4.08 -9.82
N PHE A 185 -5.07 -2.93 -10.34
CA PHE A 185 -4.49 -2.83 -11.68
C PHE A 185 -3.27 -3.73 -11.90
N GLU A 186 -2.35 -3.79 -10.94
CA GLU A 186 -1.12 -4.57 -11.02
C GLU A 186 -1.40 -6.07 -11.11
N ASN A 187 -2.37 -6.55 -10.33
CA ASN A 187 -2.79 -7.95 -10.36
C ASN A 187 -3.48 -8.28 -11.69
N LEU A 188 -4.30 -7.37 -12.21
CA LEU A 188 -4.91 -7.53 -13.54
C LEU A 188 -3.86 -7.54 -14.65
N TYR A 189 -2.85 -6.66 -14.56
CA TYR A 189 -1.76 -6.63 -15.53
C TYR A 189 -0.95 -7.94 -15.50
N ALA A 190 -0.58 -8.41 -14.32
CA ALA A 190 0.10 -9.68 -14.13
C ALA A 190 -0.74 -10.87 -14.67
N PHE A 191 -2.04 -10.89 -14.35
CA PHE A 191 -2.94 -11.90 -14.89
C PHE A 191 -3.01 -11.88 -16.43
N HIS A 192 -3.14 -10.71 -17.05
CA HIS A 192 -3.18 -10.59 -18.49
C HIS A 192 -1.88 -11.01 -19.17
N PHE A 193 -0.75 -10.67 -18.55
CA PHE A 193 0.56 -11.15 -19.02
C PHE A 193 0.64 -12.68 -18.96
N LEU A 194 0.27 -13.29 -17.86
CA LEU A 194 0.26 -14.74 -17.69
C LEU A 194 -0.71 -15.41 -18.65
N LEU A 195 -1.93 -14.91 -18.79
CA LEU A 195 -2.92 -15.47 -19.71
C LEU A 195 -2.38 -15.49 -21.14
N LYS A 196 -1.83 -14.36 -21.61
CA LYS A 196 -1.34 -14.22 -22.97
C LYS A 196 -0.09 -15.06 -23.27
N ASN A 197 0.85 -15.11 -22.34
CA ASN A 197 2.19 -15.63 -22.62
C ASN A 197 2.43 -17.06 -22.08
N VAL A 198 1.64 -17.50 -21.11
CA VAL A 198 1.83 -18.76 -20.42
C VAL A 198 0.57 -19.63 -20.48
N LEU A 199 -0.51 -19.17 -19.84
CA LEU A 199 -1.68 -20.02 -19.58
C LEU A 199 -2.42 -20.45 -20.85
N SER A 200 -2.43 -19.62 -21.90
CA SER A 200 -3.00 -19.97 -23.20
C SER A 200 -2.24 -21.07 -23.95
N ASN A 201 -0.97 -21.29 -23.60
CA ASN A 201 -0.07 -22.22 -24.29
C ASN A 201 0.12 -23.55 -23.55
N ILE A 202 -0.54 -23.73 -22.41
CA ILE A 202 -0.47 -24.96 -21.61
C ILE A 202 -1.85 -25.61 -21.51
N LYS A 203 -1.88 -26.92 -21.20
CA LYS A 203 -3.12 -27.67 -20.97
C LYS A 203 -3.30 -28.11 -19.52
N ILE A 204 -2.43 -27.63 -18.62
CA ILE A 204 -2.52 -27.90 -17.20
C ILE A 204 -3.70 -27.14 -16.61
N LYS A 205 -4.47 -27.76 -15.72
CA LYS A 205 -5.56 -27.12 -15.00
C LYS A 205 -5.05 -25.85 -14.29
N CYS A 206 -5.74 -24.74 -14.51
CA CYS A 206 -5.41 -23.46 -13.89
C CYS A 206 -6.60 -22.93 -13.08
N ILE A 207 -6.34 -22.45 -11.88
CA ILE A 207 -7.33 -21.78 -11.03
C ILE A 207 -6.91 -20.33 -10.86
N ILE A 208 -7.81 -19.43 -11.22
CA ILE A 208 -7.68 -17.99 -10.99
C ILE A 208 -8.63 -17.63 -9.86
N ALA A 209 -8.09 -17.34 -8.68
CA ALA A 209 -8.90 -17.04 -7.50
C ALA A 209 -8.69 -15.60 -7.04
N GLY A 210 -9.77 -14.87 -6.75
CA GLY A 210 -9.54 -13.52 -6.24
C GLY A 210 -10.79 -12.67 -6.01
N LYS A 211 -10.53 -11.54 -5.37
CA LYS A 211 -11.56 -10.57 -5.00
C LYS A 211 -11.94 -9.71 -6.19
N ASP A 212 -13.25 -9.48 -6.33
CA ASP A 212 -13.88 -8.52 -7.25
C ASP A 212 -13.39 -8.62 -8.72
N PRO A 213 -13.41 -9.83 -9.36
CA PRO A 213 -13.08 -9.94 -10.76
C PRO A 213 -14.13 -9.22 -11.64
N SER A 214 -13.67 -8.50 -12.65
CA SER A 214 -14.56 -7.85 -13.59
C SER A 214 -15.20 -8.86 -14.56
N ALA A 215 -16.41 -8.56 -15.08
CA ALA A 215 -17.04 -9.36 -16.13
C ALA A 215 -16.13 -9.52 -17.38
N LYS A 216 -15.39 -8.48 -17.75
CA LYS A 216 -14.41 -8.52 -18.85
C LYS A 216 -13.29 -9.55 -18.62
N LEU A 217 -12.87 -9.75 -17.36
CA LEU A 217 -11.87 -10.77 -17.02
C LEU A 217 -12.48 -12.16 -17.19
N ALA A 218 -13.71 -12.39 -16.69
CA ALA A 218 -14.42 -13.65 -16.85
C ALA A 218 -14.60 -14.01 -18.34
N ASP A 219 -14.98 -13.04 -19.18
CA ASP A 219 -15.15 -13.26 -20.63
C ASP A 219 -13.83 -13.64 -21.32
N LYS A 220 -12.71 -13.09 -20.90
CA LYS A 220 -11.39 -13.44 -21.44
C LYS A 220 -10.94 -14.87 -21.10
N ILE A 221 -11.43 -15.44 -20.01
CA ILE A 221 -11.10 -16.80 -19.57
C ILE A 221 -11.97 -17.86 -20.28
N LYS A 222 -13.22 -17.52 -20.63
CA LYS A 222 -14.19 -18.46 -21.24
C LYS A 222 -13.65 -19.33 -22.38
N PRO A 223 -12.79 -18.84 -23.30
CA PRO A 223 -12.25 -19.67 -24.37
C PRO A 223 -11.33 -20.81 -23.92
N PHE A 224 -10.87 -20.78 -22.66
CA PHE A 224 -9.87 -21.71 -22.14
C PHE A 224 -10.50 -22.71 -21.16
N ALA A 225 -10.91 -23.89 -21.64
CA ALA A 225 -11.60 -24.90 -20.84
C ALA A 225 -10.82 -25.40 -19.62
N HIS A 226 -9.48 -25.29 -19.64
CA HIS A 226 -8.61 -25.68 -18.53
C HIS A 226 -8.42 -24.58 -17.46
N ILE A 227 -9.01 -23.38 -17.66
CA ILE A 227 -8.90 -22.27 -16.71
C ILE A 227 -10.24 -22.07 -16.00
N THR A 228 -10.22 -22.12 -14.67
CA THR A 228 -11.39 -21.87 -13.82
C THR A 228 -11.23 -20.58 -13.04
N LEU A 229 -12.26 -19.72 -13.03
CA LEU A 229 -12.31 -18.51 -12.18
C LEU A 229 -13.09 -18.79 -10.91
N ILE A 230 -12.49 -18.54 -9.77
CA ILE A 230 -13.14 -18.52 -8.44
C ILE A 230 -13.21 -17.07 -7.97
N ALA A 231 -14.38 -16.48 -8.07
CA ALA A 231 -14.64 -15.11 -7.63
C ALA A 231 -14.92 -15.08 -6.14
N ASN A 232 -14.27 -14.15 -5.42
CA ASN A 232 -14.47 -13.89 -3.99
C ASN A 232 -14.42 -15.19 -3.15
N PRO A 233 -13.33 -15.97 -3.21
CA PRO A 233 -13.20 -17.18 -2.40
C PRO A 233 -13.30 -16.84 -0.91
N ASP A 234 -13.94 -17.69 -0.13
CA ASP A 234 -14.00 -17.60 1.32
C ASP A 234 -12.61 -17.88 1.92
N GLU A 235 -12.30 -17.22 3.04
CA GLU A 235 -11.04 -17.39 3.80
C GLU A 235 -11.07 -18.68 4.67
N LYS A 236 -11.53 -19.81 4.15
CA LYS A 236 -11.59 -21.06 4.88
C LYS A 236 -10.41 -21.96 4.59
#